data_00bcdf87bac7a066325911456231d08e
#
_entry.id   00bcdf87bac7a066325911456231d08e
#
_cell.length_a   1.000
_cell.length_b   1.000
_cell.length_c   1.000
_cell.angle_alpha   90.00
_cell.angle_beta   90.00
_cell.angle_gamma   90.00
#
_symmetry.space_group_name_H-M   'P 1'
#
loop_
_entity.id
_entity.type
_entity.pdbx_description
1 polymer ?
#
loop_
_entity_poly.entity_id
_entity_poly.type
_entity_poly.pdbx_seq_one_letter_code
_entity_poly.pdbx_strand_id
1 'polypeptide(L)'
;MSFIETEEQKGLRAAVSALGKRYNYIDYVLPNARRGEPLTELWNEAGKLGFLGVNLPEEYGGGGAGIYELALVQEELAAHGAGLLLVVVSPAICGTIIGKYGTEDQKQTWLTALADGSKIMAFGITEPDAGSNSHQITTTARRDGDSWLLRGSKIYISGVDQADAVLIVARMEDSKTGKLKPALFIVPTDAEGFQKTQMQMDIIEPDHQFTLFLDDVRLPAEALVGEPDAALMQLFAGLNPERILGAAMAVGMGRYALDAAVKYANERTVWKTPIGAHQGIAHPLAQVKIELELAKVMMQKAAVLYDNGDDFGAAEAANMAKYAAAEASIKALDQAIQTHGGAGLTEEYGLAAMLGAARI
;
A
#
# COMPACT_ATOMS: atom_id res chain seq x y z
N MET A 1 19.35 -6.24 17.23
CA MET A 1 18.51 -6.24 16.02
C MET A 1 19.13 -7.24 15.06
N SER A 2 18.45 -8.32 14.70
CA SER A 2 18.96 -9.28 13.70
C SER A 2 18.48 -8.84 12.33
N PHE A 3 19.39 -8.60 11.38
CA PHE A 3 19.06 -8.37 9.96
C PHE A 3 18.89 -9.69 9.19
N ILE A 4 18.93 -10.82 9.90
CA ILE A 4 18.74 -12.15 9.33
C ILE A 4 17.31 -12.58 9.66
N GLU A 5 16.54 -12.89 8.62
CA GLU A 5 15.19 -13.43 8.77
C GLU A 5 15.19 -14.73 9.59
N THR A 6 14.22 -14.87 10.46
CA THR A 6 13.96 -16.11 11.22
C THR A 6 13.51 -17.21 10.27
N GLU A 7 13.49 -18.47 10.73
CA GLU A 7 12.98 -19.59 9.92
C GLU A 7 11.48 -19.43 9.60
N GLU A 8 10.71 -18.84 10.50
CA GLU A 8 9.29 -18.51 10.27
C GLU A 8 9.13 -17.45 9.18
N GLN A 9 9.91 -16.36 9.22
CA GLN A 9 9.93 -15.32 8.20
C GLN A 9 10.37 -15.86 6.84
N LYS A 10 11.36 -16.74 6.79
CA LYS A 10 11.77 -17.43 5.56
C LYS A 10 10.66 -18.33 5.02
N GLY A 11 9.96 -19.05 5.92
CA GLY A 11 8.79 -19.86 5.56
C GLY A 11 7.67 -19.01 4.97
N LEU A 12 7.34 -17.88 5.60
CA LEU A 12 6.37 -16.90 5.09
C LEU A 12 6.77 -16.41 3.70
N ARG A 13 8.01 -15.94 3.54
CA ARG A 13 8.53 -15.47 2.24
C ARG A 13 8.42 -16.56 1.16
N ALA A 14 8.76 -17.81 1.47
CA ALA A 14 8.66 -18.91 0.51
C ALA A 14 7.20 -19.20 0.09
N ALA A 15 6.26 -19.15 1.04
CA ALA A 15 4.83 -19.34 0.76
C ALA A 15 4.27 -18.19 -0.10
N VAL A 16 4.63 -16.94 0.22
CA VAL A 16 4.23 -15.76 -0.56
C VAL A 16 4.85 -15.79 -1.97
N SER A 17 6.13 -16.20 -2.08
CA SER A 17 6.79 -16.37 -3.38
C SER A 17 6.09 -17.41 -4.26
N ALA A 18 5.59 -18.50 -3.67
CA ALA A 18 4.82 -19.50 -4.41
C ALA A 18 3.49 -18.93 -4.95
N LEU A 19 2.83 -18.06 -4.18
CA LEU A 19 1.63 -17.36 -4.63
C LEU A 19 1.97 -16.35 -5.74
N GLY A 20 2.98 -15.49 -5.55
CA GLY A 20 3.41 -14.50 -6.53
C GLY A 20 3.83 -15.10 -7.88
N LYS A 21 4.45 -16.28 -7.87
CA LYS A 21 4.79 -17.01 -9.12
C LYS A 21 3.56 -17.43 -9.92
N ARG A 22 2.47 -17.81 -9.24
CA ARG A 22 1.21 -18.19 -9.92
C ARG A 22 0.48 -16.99 -10.51
N TYR A 23 0.53 -15.86 -9.81
CA TYR A 23 -0.11 -14.60 -10.19
C TYR A 23 0.91 -13.57 -10.67
N ASN A 24 1.91 -14.02 -11.45
CA ASN A 24 3.01 -13.15 -11.87
C ASN A 24 2.54 -11.98 -12.76
N TYR A 25 3.45 -11.01 -12.91
CA TYR A 25 3.16 -9.77 -13.61
C TYR A 25 2.68 -9.97 -15.04
N ILE A 26 3.40 -10.77 -15.83
CA ILE A 26 3.17 -10.88 -17.28
C ILE A 26 1.90 -11.67 -17.59
N ASP A 27 1.66 -12.80 -16.87
CA ASP A 27 0.58 -13.70 -17.21
C ASP A 27 -0.75 -13.33 -16.54
N TYR A 28 -0.71 -12.59 -15.42
CA TYR A 28 -1.91 -12.27 -14.63
C TYR A 28 -2.09 -10.77 -14.38
N VAL A 29 -1.12 -10.08 -13.76
CA VAL A 29 -1.31 -8.69 -13.29
C VAL A 29 -1.48 -7.72 -14.46
N LEU A 30 -0.54 -7.69 -15.40
CA LEU A 30 -0.56 -6.76 -16.52
C LEU A 30 -1.77 -6.95 -17.45
N PRO A 31 -2.20 -8.18 -17.80
CA PRO A 31 -3.43 -8.37 -18.56
C PRO A 31 -4.69 -7.85 -17.85
N ASN A 32 -4.83 -8.09 -16.52
CA ASN A 32 -5.96 -7.56 -15.76
C ASN A 32 -5.92 -6.03 -15.71
N ALA A 33 -4.77 -5.45 -15.37
CA ALA A 33 -4.60 -4.00 -15.31
C ALA A 33 -4.94 -3.30 -16.64
N ARG A 34 -4.56 -3.90 -17.78
CA ARG A 34 -4.91 -3.37 -19.11
C ARG A 34 -6.41 -3.41 -19.42
N ARG A 35 -7.14 -4.35 -18.82
CA ARG A 35 -8.61 -4.42 -18.94
C ARG A 35 -9.32 -3.57 -17.90
N GLY A 36 -8.57 -2.94 -16.97
CA GLY A 36 -9.16 -2.25 -15.83
C GLY A 36 -9.89 -3.21 -14.89
N GLU A 37 -9.39 -4.43 -14.74
CA GLU A 37 -9.97 -5.48 -13.88
C GLU A 37 -9.15 -5.61 -12.60
N PRO A 38 -9.80 -5.67 -11.42
CA PRO A 38 -9.12 -5.87 -10.16
C PRO A 38 -8.51 -7.27 -10.06
N LEU A 39 -7.49 -7.43 -9.19
CA LEU A 39 -6.79 -8.70 -8.97
C LEU A 39 -7.54 -9.61 -7.97
N THR A 40 -8.84 -9.83 -8.21
CA THR A 40 -9.75 -10.49 -7.27
C THR A 40 -9.33 -11.90 -6.89
N GLU A 41 -8.83 -12.69 -7.85
CA GLU A 41 -8.40 -14.07 -7.56
C GLU A 41 -7.18 -14.08 -6.63
N LEU A 42 -6.19 -13.23 -6.91
CA LEU A 42 -5.00 -13.08 -6.07
C LEU A 42 -5.38 -12.59 -4.67
N TRP A 43 -6.24 -11.58 -4.56
CA TRP A 43 -6.73 -11.06 -3.30
C TRP A 43 -7.40 -12.15 -2.45
N ASN A 44 -8.37 -12.86 -3.04
CA ASN A 44 -9.09 -13.93 -2.35
C ASN A 44 -8.18 -15.06 -1.90
N GLU A 45 -7.19 -15.44 -2.71
CA GLU A 45 -6.25 -16.49 -2.33
C GLU A 45 -5.27 -16.03 -1.25
N ALA A 46 -4.79 -14.78 -1.32
CA ALA A 46 -3.96 -14.18 -0.28
C ALA A 46 -4.71 -14.13 1.08
N GLY A 47 -6.02 -13.78 1.06
CA GLY A 47 -6.87 -13.81 2.24
C GLY A 47 -7.01 -15.22 2.83
N LYS A 48 -7.34 -16.23 2.01
CA LYS A 48 -7.44 -17.63 2.44
C LYS A 48 -6.14 -18.18 3.04
N LEU A 49 -5.00 -17.70 2.58
CA LEU A 49 -3.68 -18.08 3.09
C LEU A 49 -3.25 -17.26 4.34
N GLY A 50 -4.07 -16.31 4.78
CA GLY A 50 -3.82 -15.46 5.93
C GLY A 50 -2.82 -14.33 5.70
N PHE A 51 -2.41 -14.08 4.44
CA PHE A 51 -1.40 -13.05 4.13
C PHE A 51 -1.92 -11.64 4.30
N LEU A 52 -3.23 -11.40 4.11
CA LEU A 52 -3.84 -10.08 4.25
C LEU A 52 -3.94 -9.64 5.72
N GLY A 53 -4.14 -10.59 6.63
CA GLY A 53 -4.33 -10.33 8.05
C GLY A 53 -3.10 -10.62 8.92
N VAL A 54 -1.92 -10.83 8.34
CA VAL A 54 -0.73 -11.29 9.08
C VAL A 54 -0.37 -10.35 10.25
N ASN A 55 -0.60 -9.05 10.12
CA ASN A 55 -0.35 -8.01 11.14
C ASN A 55 -1.53 -7.75 12.07
N LEU A 56 -2.70 -8.34 11.82
CA LEU A 56 -3.89 -8.11 12.62
C LEU A 56 -3.93 -9.07 13.81
N PRO A 57 -4.62 -8.70 14.93
CA PRO A 57 -4.64 -9.53 16.13
C PRO A 57 -5.30 -10.89 15.89
N GLU A 58 -4.75 -11.95 16.54
CA GLU A 58 -5.25 -13.32 16.44
C GLU A 58 -6.71 -13.47 16.88
N GLU A 59 -7.15 -12.70 17.89
CA GLU A 59 -8.52 -12.71 18.41
C GLU A 59 -9.57 -12.30 17.36
N TYR A 60 -9.16 -11.61 16.29
CA TYR A 60 -10.00 -11.25 15.14
C TYR A 60 -9.65 -12.05 13.88
N GLY A 61 -8.96 -13.19 14.03
CA GLY A 61 -8.61 -14.05 12.89
C GLY A 61 -7.36 -13.64 12.13
N GLY A 62 -6.60 -12.66 12.64
CA GLY A 62 -5.31 -12.26 12.08
C GLY A 62 -4.16 -13.19 12.49
N GLY A 63 -2.96 -12.91 11.97
CA GLY A 63 -1.75 -13.68 12.27
C GLY A 63 -1.02 -13.30 13.57
N GLY A 64 -1.42 -12.20 14.23
CA GLY A 64 -0.77 -11.71 15.45
C GLY A 64 0.69 -11.28 15.29
N ALA A 65 1.18 -11.19 14.06
CA ALA A 65 2.54 -10.74 13.75
C ALA A 65 2.60 -9.19 13.64
N GLY A 66 3.71 -8.66 13.11
CA GLY A 66 3.91 -7.22 13.01
C GLY A 66 3.76 -6.66 11.58
N ILE A 67 3.98 -5.36 11.48
CA ILE A 67 4.11 -4.67 10.19
C ILE A 67 5.34 -5.17 9.43
N TYR A 68 6.34 -5.70 10.12
CA TYR A 68 7.50 -6.33 9.49
C TYR A 68 7.07 -7.53 8.61
N GLU A 69 6.26 -8.45 9.13
CA GLU A 69 5.78 -9.61 8.38
C GLU A 69 4.84 -9.20 7.25
N LEU A 70 3.98 -8.21 7.45
CA LEU A 70 3.16 -7.69 6.35
C LEU A 70 4.03 -7.04 5.25
N ALA A 71 5.11 -6.35 5.63
CA ALA A 71 6.08 -5.81 4.67
C ALA A 71 6.83 -6.91 3.89
N LEU A 72 7.14 -8.06 4.54
CA LEU A 72 7.68 -9.23 3.83
C LEU A 72 6.68 -9.77 2.79
N VAL A 73 5.40 -9.84 3.14
CA VAL A 73 4.35 -10.27 2.20
C VAL A 73 4.32 -9.33 1.00
N GLN A 74 4.26 -8.03 1.22
CA GLN A 74 4.17 -7.04 0.15
C GLN A 74 5.42 -7.00 -0.72
N GLU A 75 6.63 -7.02 -0.11
CA GLU A 75 7.90 -7.07 -0.84
C GLU A 75 7.98 -8.29 -1.74
N GLU A 76 7.61 -9.45 -1.23
CA GLU A 76 7.76 -10.70 -1.98
C GLU A 76 6.72 -10.84 -3.10
N LEU A 77 5.46 -10.45 -2.88
CA LEU A 77 4.47 -10.35 -3.96
C LEU A 77 4.95 -9.41 -5.07
N ALA A 78 5.41 -8.21 -4.69
CA ALA A 78 5.90 -7.21 -5.63
C ALA A 78 7.17 -7.68 -6.38
N ALA A 79 8.00 -8.54 -5.79
CA ALA A 79 9.15 -9.15 -6.47
C ALA A 79 8.77 -10.13 -7.59
N HIS A 80 7.50 -10.54 -7.65
CA HIS A 80 6.90 -11.24 -8.78
C HIS A 80 6.02 -10.33 -9.65
N GLY A 81 6.05 -9.00 -9.37
CA GLY A 81 5.22 -7.99 -10.02
C GLY A 81 3.73 -8.09 -9.65
N ALA A 82 3.41 -8.78 -8.55
CA ALA A 82 2.06 -9.02 -8.04
C ALA A 82 1.79 -8.24 -6.73
N GLY A 83 2.46 -7.10 -6.52
CA GLY A 83 2.22 -6.24 -5.37
C GLY A 83 0.77 -5.74 -5.36
N LEU A 84 0.14 -5.74 -4.18
CA LEU A 84 -1.25 -5.35 -3.98
C LEU A 84 -1.32 -4.00 -3.28
N LEU A 85 -1.72 -2.94 -3.99
CA LEU A 85 -1.88 -1.60 -3.41
C LEU A 85 -2.88 -1.62 -2.24
N LEU A 86 -3.94 -2.39 -2.34
CA LEU A 86 -4.95 -2.48 -1.30
C LEU A 86 -4.47 -3.18 -0.02
N VAL A 87 -3.36 -3.91 -0.03
CA VAL A 87 -2.68 -4.38 1.21
C VAL A 87 -2.09 -3.20 1.98
N VAL A 88 -1.58 -2.19 1.29
CA VAL A 88 -1.11 -0.95 1.94
C VAL A 88 -2.26 -0.18 2.55
N VAL A 89 -3.42 -0.12 1.87
CA VAL A 89 -4.55 0.71 2.28
C VAL A 89 -5.42 0.01 3.33
N SER A 90 -5.85 -1.21 3.04
CA SER A 90 -6.87 -1.90 3.82
C SER A 90 -6.31 -2.47 5.13
N PRO A 91 -5.46 -3.51 5.18
CA PRO A 91 -4.94 -4.00 6.46
C PRO A 91 -3.89 -3.09 7.10
N ALA A 92 -2.98 -2.46 6.32
CA ALA A 92 -1.89 -1.72 6.95
C ALA A 92 -2.32 -0.36 7.49
N ILE A 93 -3.13 0.42 6.76
CA ILE A 93 -3.65 1.70 7.27
C ILE A 93 -4.90 1.45 8.13
N CYS A 94 -6.00 1.02 7.49
CA CYS A 94 -7.30 0.96 8.13
C CYS A 94 -7.36 -0.09 9.23
N GLY A 95 -6.86 -1.30 8.97
CA GLY A 95 -6.81 -2.39 9.94
C GLY A 95 -5.98 -2.04 11.17
N THR A 96 -4.82 -1.41 10.99
CA THR A 96 -3.97 -0.98 12.10
C THR A 96 -4.63 0.12 12.95
N ILE A 97 -5.26 1.12 12.32
CA ILE A 97 -5.97 2.19 13.04
C ILE A 97 -7.13 1.61 13.85
N ILE A 98 -7.97 0.78 13.23
CA ILE A 98 -9.11 0.14 13.90
C ILE A 98 -8.62 -0.79 15.00
N GLY A 99 -7.59 -1.58 14.77
CA GLY A 99 -7.00 -2.48 15.77
C GLY A 99 -6.51 -1.77 17.03
N LYS A 100 -5.89 -0.59 16.86
CA LYS A 100 -5.37 0.21 17.98
C LYS A 100 -6.44 1.06 18.67
N TYR A 101 -7.40 1.61 17.94
CA TYR A 101 -8.28 2.68 18.43
C TYR A 101 -9.78 2.43 18.23
N GLY A 102 -10.16 1.43 17.46
CA GLY A 102 -11.56 1.07 17.25
C GLY A 102 -12.23 0.58 18.54
N THR A 103 -13.56 0.73 18.60
CA THR A 103 -14.38 0.07 19.61
C THR A 103 -14.34 -1.44 19.37
N GLU A 104 -14.77 -2.23 20.39
CA GLU A 104 -14.83 -3.69 20.24
C GLU A 104 -15.71 -4.12 19.06
N ASP A 105 -16.87 -3.46 18.90
CA ASP A 105 -17.79 -3.72 17.79
C ASP A 105 -17.16 -3.39 16.42
N GLN A 106 -16.39 -2.29 16.33
CA GLN A 106 -15.66 -1.93 15.12
C GLN A 106 -14.58 -2.97 14.81
N LYS A 107 -13.81 -3.40 15.81
CA LYS A 107 -12.77 -4.42 15.65
C LYS A 107 -13.37 -5.75 15.20
N GLN A 108 -14.40 -6.23 15.87
CA GLN A 108 -15.07 -7.48 15.52
C GLN A 108 -15.67 -7.45 14.10
N THR A 109 -16.24 -6.30 13.69
CA THR A 109 -16.89 -6.15 12.38
C THR A 109 -15.86 -6.06 11.26
N TRP A 110 -14.78 -5.33 11.48
CA TRP A 110 -13.86 -5.00 10.41
C TRP A 110 -12.60 -5.87 10.40
N LEU A 111 -11.94 -6.09 11.54
CA LEU A 111 -10.64 -6.78 11.53
C LEU A 111 -10.77 -8.22 11.05
N THR A 112 -11.82 -8.93 11.44
CA THR A 112 -12.07 -10.30 10.98
C THR A 112 -12.24 -10.36 9.46
N ALA A 113 -13.02 -9.44 8.91
CA ALA A 113 -13.29 -9.39 7.48
C ALA A 113 -12.10 -8.84 6.65
N LEU A 114 -11.26 -7.98 7.25
CA LEU A 114 -10.01 -7.53 6.64
C LEU A 114 -8.96 -8.63 6.65
N ALA A 115 -8.90 -9.45 7.72
CA ALA A 115 -7.94 -10.53 7.87
C ALA A 115 -8.12 -11.63 6.82
N ASP A 116 -9.35 -12.03 6.54
CA ASP A 116 -9.67 -13.04 5.52
C ASP A 116 -9.89 -12.46 4.12
N GLY A 117 -9.89 -11.13 3.99
CA GLY A 117 -10.08 -10.41 2.72
C GLY A 117 -11.52 -10.38 2.22
N SER A 118 -12.51 -10.80 3.03
CA SER A 118 -13.94 -10.76 2.66
C SER A 118 -14.51 -9.36 2.57
N LYS A 119 -13.86 -8.37 3.22
CA LYS A 119 -14.11 -6.94 3.06
C LYS A 119 -12.83 -6.18 2.76
N ILE A 120 -13.00 -5.07 2.08
CA ILE A 120 -11.92 -4.15 1.73
C ILE A 120 -12.28 -2.76 2.27
N MET A 121 -11.30 -2.06 2.83
CA MET A 121 -11.43 -0.65 3.16
C MET A 121 -10.51 0.20 2.30
N ALA A 122 -11.01 1.33 1.82
CA ALA A 122 -10.21 2.40 1.26
C ALA A 122 -9.88 3.46 2.33
N PHE A 123 -8.94 4.35 2.02
CA PHE A 123 -8.52 5.42 2.93
C PHE A 123 -8.60 6.78 2.24
N GLY A 124 -9.28 7.74 2.86
CA GLY A 124 -9.56 9.04 2.26
C GLY A 124 -9.06 10.21 3.11
N ILE A 125 -7.87 10.77 2.78
CA ILE A 125 -7.31 11.96 3.42
C ILE A 125 -7.17 13.13 2.45
N THR A 126 -6.59 12.90 1.26
CA THR A 126 -6.22 13.93 0.28
C THR A 126 -7.45 14.67 -0.26
N GLU A 127 -7.34 15.98 -0.39
CA GLU A 127 -8.36 16.85 -0.99
C GLU A 127 -7.77 17.66 -2.15
N PRO A 128 -8.59 18.22 -3.08
CA PRO A 128 -8.07 18.99 -4.20
C PRO A 128 -7.07 20.09 -3.81
N ASP A 129 -7.29 20.75 -2.67
CA ASP A 129 -6.45 21.85 -2.18
C ASP A 129 -5.57 21.47 -0.98
N ALA A 130 -5.57 20.18 -0.58
CA ALA A 130 -4.83 19.69 0.59
C ALA A 130 -4.17 18.32 0.33
N GLY A 131 -3.07 18.32 -0.42
CA GLY A 131 -2.21 17.17 -0.66
C GLY A 131 -1.13 17.05 0.42
N SER A 132 0.10 17.49 0.13
CA SER A 132 1.24 17.43 1.08
C SER A 132 0.95 18.13 2.41
N ASN A 133 0.17 19.21 2.41
CA ASN A 133 -0.30 19.86 3.62
C ASN A 133 -1.69 19.35 4.01
N SER A 134 -1.78 18.12 4.46
CA SER A 134 -3.03 17.49 4.93
C SER A 134 -3.66 18.19 6.15
N HIS A 135 -2.92 19.10 6.83
CA HIS A 135 -3.49 19.95 7.88
C HIS A 135 -4.51 20.96 7.36
N GLN A 136 -4.58 21.18 6.05
CA GLN A 136 -5.51 22.12 5.41
C GLN A 136 -6.77 21.43 4.86
N ILE A 137 -7.02 20.14 5.16
CA ILE A 137 -8.26 19.48 4.74
C ILE A 137 -9.49 20.27 5.22
N THR A 138 -10.52 20.29 4.39
CA THR A 138 -11.75 21.04 4.60
C THR A 138 -12.99 20.17 4.84
N THR A 139 -12.91 18.86 4.54
CA THR A 139 -13.97 17.90 4.87
C THR A 139 -14.31 17.97 6.35
N THR A 140 -15.60 18.20 6.67
CA THR A 140 -16.07 18.39 8.04
C THR A 140 -17.04 17.29 8.44
N ALA A 141 -17.04 16.97 9.73
CA ALA A 141 -18.04 16.16 10.41
C ALA A 141 -18.74 17.00 11.48
N ARG A 142 -20.05 17.19 11.35
CA ARG A 142 -20.87 17.93 12.31
C ARG A 142 -21.79 16.98 13.06
N ARG A 143 -21.88 17.18 14.35
CA ARG A 143 -22.85 16.42 15.18
C ARG A 143 -24.27 16.84 14.87
N ASP A 144 -25.18 15.88 14.69
CA ASP A 144 -26.60 16.09 14.47
C ASP A 144 -27.40 15.05 15.29
N GLY A 145 -27.74 15.45 16.52
CA GLY A 145 -28.30 14.52 17.52
C GLY A 145 -27.33 13.37 17.84
N ASP A 146 -27.77 12.13 17.67
CA ASP A 146 -26.96 10.93 17.85
C ASP A 146 -26.22 10.49 16.57
N SER A 147 -26.20 11.35 15.55
CA SER A 147 -25.58 11.08 14.26
C SER A 147 -24.48 12.08 13.95
N TRP A 148 -23.69 11.77 12.90
CA TRP A 148 -22.76 12.66 12.26
C TRP A 148 -23.23 12.99 10.85
N LEU A 149 -23.02 14.24 10.41
CA LEU A 149 -23.17 14.66 9.01
C LEU A 149 -21.80 15.01 8.45
N LEU A 150 -21.36 14.28 7.44
CA LEU A 150 -20.09 14.51 6.76
C LEU A 150 -20.34 15.29 5.46
N ARG A 151 -19.55 16.34 5.25
CA ARG A 151 -19.56 17.15 4.02
C ARG A 151 -18.15 17.47 3.57
N GLY A 152 -17.88 17.30 2.27
CA GLY A 152 -16.59 17.61 1.67
C GLY A 152 -16.29 16.78 0.43
N SER A 153 -15.02 16.77 0.04
CA SER A 153 -14.55 15.96 -1.10
C SER A 153 -13.18 15.37 -0.82
N LYS A 154 -12.88 14.23 -1.44
CA LYS A 154 -11.58 13.57 -1.43
C LYS A 154 -11.15 13.26 -2.85
N ILE A 155 -9.84 13.24 -3.13
CA ILE A 155 -9.29 12.97 -4.44
C ILE A 155 -8.12 11.98 -4.34
N TYR A 156 -7.86 11.25 -5.41
CA TYR A 156 -6.84 10.19 -5.48
C TYR A 156 -7.07 9.07 -4.47
N ILE A 157 -8.33 8.64 -4.33
CA ILE A 157 -8.69 7.55 -3.42
C ILE A 157 -8.71 6.24 -4.19
N SER A 158 -7.79 5.34 -3.83
CA SER A 158 -7.57 4.07 -4.53
C SER A 158 -8.61 3.02 -4.15
N GLY A 159 -9.07 2.22 -5.13
CA GLY A 159 -9.82 0.98 -4.91
C GLY A 159 -11.22 1.15 -4.30
N VAL A 160 -11.84 2.32 -4.41
CA VAL A 160 -13.19 2.57 -3.83
C VAL A 160 -14.28 1.75 -4.51
N ASP A 161 -14.06 1.32 -5.72
CA ASP A 161 -14.97 0.41 -6.46
C ASP A 161 -14.99 -1.00 -5.89
N GLN A 162 -13.92 -1.40 -5.22
CA GLN A 162 -13.77 -2.70 -4.55
C GLN A 162 -14.06 -2.63 -3.04
N ALA A 163 -14.09 -1.41 -2.46
CA ALA A 163 -14.19 -1.21 -1.02
C ALA A 163 -15.62 -1.22 -0.49
N ASP A 164 -15.82 -1.88 0.66
CA ASP A 164 -17.08 -1.85 1.42
C ASP A 164 -17.25 -0.55 2.20
N ALA A 165 -16.14 0.05 2.64
CA ALA A 165 -16.13 1.34 3.33
C ALA A 165 -14.85 2.11 3.04
N VAL A 166 -14.89 3.42 3.31
CA VAL A 166 -13.73 4.30 3.29
C VAL A 166 -13.49 4.85 4.70
N LEU A 167 -12.28 4.71 5.21
CA LEU A 167 -11.86 5.40 6.42
C LEU A 167 -11.53 6.85 6.04
N ILE A 168 -12.46 7.76 6.33
CA ILE A 168 -12.37 9.17 5.95
C ILE A 168 -11.74 10.00 7.07
N VAL A 169 -10.72 10.78 6.74
CA VAL A 169 -10.18 11.83 7.60
C VAL A 169 -11.00 13.10 7.38
N ALA A 170 -11.73 13.51 8.40
CA ALA A 170 -12.52 14.76 8.43
C ALA A 170 -12.01 15.68 9.55
N ARG A 171 -12.63 16.84 9.69
CA ARG A 171 -12.43 17.75 10.82
C ARG A 171 -13.75 17.89 11.58
N MET A 172 -13.71 17.64 12.87
CA MET A 172 -14.85 17.86 13.76
C MET A 172 -14.57 19.03 14.71
N GLU A 173 -15.61 19.68 15.15
CA GLU A 173 -15.51 20.74 16.13
C GLU A 173 -15.20 20.18 17.53
N ASP A 174 -14.12 20.65 18.11
CA ASP A 174 -13.78 20.37 19.50
C ASP A 174 -14.75 21.08 20.44
N SER A 175 -15.45 20.33 21.28
CA SER A 175 -16.47 20.85 22.18
C SER A 175 -15.97 21.83 23.25
N LYS A 176 -14.67 21.81 23.55
CA LYS A 176 -14.05 22.68 24.57
C LYS A 176 -13.50 23.98 23.98
N THR A 177 -12.97 23.91 22.75
CA THR A 177 -12.23 25.03 22.16
C THR A 177 -12.92 25.66 20.96
N GLY A 178 -13.94 25.02 20.39
CA GLY A 178 -14.59 25.42 19.13
C GLY A 178 -13.68 25.29 17.89
N LYS A 179 -12.47 24.74 18.03
CA LYS A 179 -11.55 24.56 16.93
C LYS A 179 -11.82 23.24 16.20
N LEU A 180 -11.62 23.25 14.90
CA LEU A 180 -11.70 22.02 14.09
C LEU A 180 -10.45 21.17 14.31
N LYS A 181 -10.65 19.88 14.69
CA LYS A 181 -9.61 18.87 14.89
C LYS A 181 -9.80 17.71 13.92
N PRO A 182 -8.74 17.02 13.49
CA PRO A 182 -8.87 15.79 12.71
C PRO A 182 -9.73 14.76 13.44
N ALA A 183 -10.50 14.00 12.70
CA ALA A 183 -11.29 12.85 13.19
C ALA A 183 -11.40 11.81 12.08
N LEU A 184 -11.55 10.54 12.45
CA LEU A 184 -11.59 9.40 11.55
C LEU A 184 -12.98 8.77 11.57
N PHE A 185 -13.57 8.59 10.41
CA PHE A 185 -14.91 8.02 10.27
C PHE A 185 -14.91 6.85 9.29
N ILE A 186 -15.52 5.74 9.69
CA ILE A 186 -15.84 4.63 8.79
C ILE A 186 -17.11 5.00 8.02
N VAL A 187 -16.97 5.17 6.71
CA VAL A 187 -18.06 5.59 5.81
C VAL A 187 -18.36 4.44 4.84
N PRO A 188 -19.51 3.78 4.92
CA PRO A 188 -19.91 2.77 3.94
C PRO A 188 -19.97 3.37 2.53
N THR A 189 -19.53 2.63 1.52
CA THR A 189 -19.51 3.12 0.12
C THR A 189 -20.89 3.20 -0.51
N ASP A 190 -21.90 2.61 0.11
CA ASP A 190 -23.32 2.64 -0.26
C ASP A 190 -24.15 3.65 0.57
N ALA A 191 -23.50 4.44 1.46
CA ALA A 191 -24.19 5.42 2.29
C ALA A 191 -24.88 6.51 1.42
N GLU A 192 -26.09 6.93 1.84
CA GLU A 192 -26.78 8.03 1.18
C GLU A 192 -25.95 9.32 1.26
N GLY A 193 -25.82 10.03 0.12
CA GLY A 193 -24.96 11.21 0.00
C GLY A 193 -23.50 10.93 -0.31
N PHE A 194 -23.06 9.65 -0.30
CA PHE A 194 -21.73 9.27 -0.75
C PHE A 194 -21.72 9.06 -2.26
N GLN A 195 -20.89 9.82 -2.98
CA GLN A 195 -20.73 9.69 -4.42
C GLN A 195 -19.26 9.50 -4.76
N LYS A 196 -18.99 8.69 -5.78
CA LYS A 196 -17.64 8.46 -6.32
C LYS A 196 -17.60 8.61 -7.83
N THR A 197 -16.54 9.23 -8.32
CA THR A 197 -16.27 9.37 -9.76
C THR A 197 -14.87 8.85 -10.05
N GLN A 198 -14.78 7.86 -10.93
CA GLN A 198 -13.49 7.31 -11.35
C GLN A 198 -12.68 8.36 -12.11
N MET A 199 -11.41 8.48 -11.76
CA MET A 199 -10.44 9.33 -12.45
C MET A 199 -9.81 8.57 -13.61
N GLN A 200 -9.64 9.22 -14.75
CA GLN A 200 -8.88 8.64 -15.86
C GLN A 200 -7.39 8.88 -15.60
N MET A 201 -6.64 7.79 -15.51
CA MET A 201 -5.20 7.81 -15.24
C MET A 201 -4.43 7.32 -16.48
N ASP A 202 -3.30 7.96 -16.77
CA ASP A 202 -2.38 7.55 -17.87
C ASP A 202 -1.43 6.40 -17.48
N ILE A 203 -1.72 5.72 -16.37
CA ILE A 203 -0.94 4.59 -15.87
C ILE A 203 -1.74 3.30 -16.01
N ILE A 204 -1.05 2.19 -16.23
CA ILE A 204 -1.64 0.87 -16.32
C ILE A 204 -1.56 0.22 -14.94
N GLU A 205 -2.69 0.28 -14.23
CA GLU A 205 -2.84 -0.20 -12.85
C GLU A 205 -4.16 -0.96 -12.69
N PRO A 206 -4.21 -2.02 -11.87
CA PRO A 206 -5.45 -2.73 -11.60
C PRO A 206 -6.38 -1.99 -10.63
N ASP A 207 -5.84 -1.06 -9.83
CA ASP A 207 -6.59 -0.33 -8.81
C ASP A 207 -6.94 1.07 -9.30
N HIS A 208 -8.24 1.32 -9.47
CA HIS A 208 -8.74 2.60 -9.94
C HIS A 208 -8.63 3.71 -8.90
N GLN A 209 -8.45 4.94 -9.36
CA GLN A 209 -8.44 6.14 -8.52
C GLN A 209 -9.76 6.88 -8.61
N PHE A 210 -10.21 7.44 -7.48
CA PHE A 210 -11.51 8.11 -7.39
C PHE A 210 -11.43 9.50 -6.78
N THR A 211 -12.34 10.37 -7.26
CA THR A 211 -12.80 11.54 -6.52
C THR A 211 -14.06 11.16 -5.77
N LEU A 212 -14.12 11.52 -4.48
CA LEU A 212 -15.28 11.29 -3.61
C LEU A 212 -15.96 12.60 -3.29
N PHE A 213 -17.28 12.59 -3.26
CA PHE A 213 -18.11 13.69 -2.80
C PHE A 213 -18.99 13.19 -1.64
N LEU A 214 -18.97 13.95 -0.54
CA LEU A 214 -19.72 13.70 0.68
C LEU A 214 -20.75 14.83 0.80
N ASP A 215 -22.00 14.54 0.49
CA ASP A 215 -23.09 15.54 0.55
C ASP A 215 -24.02 15.20 1.73
N ASP A 216 -23.67 15.75 2.90
CA ASP A 216 -24.35 15.50 4.16
C ASP A 216 -24.55 14.01 4.46
N VAL A 217 -23.51 13.21 4.22
CA VAL A 217 -23.53 11.76 4.52
C VAL A 217 -23.82 11.55 5.99
N ARG A 218 -24.98 10.95 6.25
CA ARG A 218 -25.42 10.67 7.64
C ARG A 218 -24.83 9.36 8.14
N LEU A 219 -24.11 9.43 9.24
CA LEU A 219 -23.48 8.29 9.89
C LEU A 219 -23.96 8.16 11.34
N PRO A 220 -24.05 6.95 11.89
CA PRO A 220 -24.34 6.76 13.31
C PRO A 220 -23.17 7.24 14.19
N ALA A 221 -23.42 7.41 15.49
CA ALA A 221 -22.39 7.86 16.43
C ALA A 221 -21.13 6.96 16.41
N GLU A 222 -21.37 5.67 16.25
CA GLU A 222 -20.38 4.60 16.26
C GLU A 222 -19.47 4.58 15.02
N ALA A 223 -19.73 5.41 14.01
CA ALA A 223 -18.86 5.54 12.83
C ALA A 223 -17.54 6.25 13.14
N LEU A 224 -17.46 7.01 14.24
CA LEU A 224 -16.24 7.64 14.71
C LEU A 224 -15.25 6.59 15.23
N VAL A 225 -14.01 6.62 14.73
CA VAL A 225 -12.94 5.73 15.20
C VAL A 225 -12.07 6.46 16.21
N GLY A 226 -11.91 5.85 17.37
CA GLY A 226 -11.06 6.34 18.45
C GLY A 226 -11.59 7.59 19.16
N GLU A 227 -10.66 8.32 19.80
CA GLU A 227 -10.98 9.48 20.62
C GLU A 227 -10.71 10.78 19.87
N PRO A 228 -11.62 11.75 19.90
CA PRO A 228 -11.47 13.01 19.16
C PRO A 228 -10.20 13.80 19.50
N ASP A 229 -9.75 13.75 20.76
CA ASP A 229 -8.58 14.49 21.23
C ASP A 229 -7.24 13.84 20.84
N ALA A 230 -7.24 12.58 20.40
CA ALA A 230 -6.07 11.82 20.00
C ALA A 230 -5.95 11.60 18.48
N ALA A 231 -6.87 12.15 17.68
CA ALA A 231 -7.02 11.81 16.25
C ALA A 231 -5.76 12.02 15.41
N LEU A 232 -4.90 12.97 15.73
CA LEU A 232 -3.64 13.17 15.01
C LEU A 232 -2.68 12.00 15.24
N MET A 233 -2.54 11.53 16.49
CA MET A 233 -1.73 10.36 16.82
C MET A 233 -2.30 9.08 16.19
N GLN A 234 -3.63 8.97 16.19
CA GLN A 234 -4.34 7.85 15.57
C GLN A 234 -4.11 7.81 14.06
N LEU A 235 -4.08 8.95 13.40
CA LEU A 235 -3.78 9.06 11.97
C LEU A 235 -2.34 8.57 11.67
N PHE A 236 -1.35 9.03 12.44
CA PHE A 236 0.05 8.62 12.26
C PHE A 236 0.27 7.12 12.52
N ALA A 237 -0.55 6.48 13.35
CA ALA A 237 -0.48 5.04 13.56
C ALA A 237 -0.73 4.23 12.26
N GLY A 238 -1.52 4.75 11.33
CA GLY A 238 -1.71 4.15 10.01
C GLY A 238 -0.73 4.64 8.94
N LEU A 239 -0.31 5.92 9.00
CA LEU A 239 0.57 6.51 7.99
C LEU A 239 2.02 6.00 8.06
N ASN A 240 2.51 5.55 9.21
CA ASN A 240 3.82 4.91 9.29
C ASN A 240 3.82 3.53 8.61
N PRO A 241 2.89 2.61 8.90
CA PRO A 241 2.68 1.38 8.12
C PRO A 241 2.54 1.63 6.62
N GLU A 242 1.76 2.64 6.19
CA GLU A 242 1.64 3.01 4.78
C GLU A 242 3.01 3.21 4.11
N ARG A 243 3.87 4.05 4.70
CA ARG A 243 5.19 4.33 4.15
C ARG A 243 6.10 3.10 4.15
N ILE A 244 6.00 2.26 5.18
CA ILE A 244 6.76 1.01 5.28
C ILE A 244 6.31 0.04 4.17
N LEU A 245 5.01 -0.15 4.00
CA LEU A 245 4.46 -1.05 2.98
C LEU A 245 4.68 -0.52 1.56
N GLY A 246 4.58 0.81 1.36
CA GLY A 246 4.93 1.45 0.10
C GLY A 246 6.42 1.29 -0.25
N ALA A 247 7.30 1.35 0.76
CA ALA A 247 8.72 1.06 0.57
C ALA A 247 8.96 -0.44 0.24
N ALA A 248 8.26 -1.36 0.91
CA ALA A 248 8.33 -2.79 0.63
C ALA A 248 7.88 -3.13 -0.80
N MET A 249 6.76 -2.54 -1.23
CA MET A 249 6.26 -2.69 -2.61
C MET A 249 7.28 -2.17 -3.63
N ALA A 250 7.84 -0.98 -3.41
CA ALA A 250 8.84 -0.40 -4.29
C ALA A 250 10.12 -1.24 -4.37
N VAL A 251 10.64 -1.74 -3.24
CA VAL A 251 11.79 -2.67 -3.21
C VAL A 251 11.47 -3.93 -4.01
N GLY A 252 10.28 -4.51 -3.83
CA GLY A 252 9.84 -5.69 -4.58
C GLY A 252 9.80 -5.45 -6.09
N MET A 253 9.18 -4.36 -6.53
CA MET A 253 9.15 -3.97 -7.95
C MET A 253 10.55 -3.77 -8.53
N GLY A 254 11.44 -3.13 -7.77
CA GLY A 254 12.83 -2.96 -8.16
C GLY A 254 13.59 -4.30 -8.28
N ARG A 255 13.31 -5.26 -7.39
CA ARG A 255 13.85 -6.62 -7.47
C ARG A 255 13.36 -7.34 -8.73
N TYR A 256 12.05 -7.27 -9.02
CA TYR A 256 11.48 -7.81 -10.26
C TYR A 256 12.20 -7.28 -11.51
N ALA A 257 12.36 -5.96 -11.60
CA ALA A 257 13.02 -5.31 -12.72
C ALA A 257 14.49 -5.72 -12.86
N LEU A 258 15.20 -5.77 -11.73
CA LEU A 258 16.62 -6.18 -11.71
C LEU A 258 16.78 -7.63 -12.14
N ASP A 259 15.95 -8.55 -11.65
CA ASP A 259 15.99 -9.97 -12.01
C ASP A 259 15.69 -10.18 -13.51
N ALA A 260 14.71 -9.46 -14.06
CA ALA A 260 14.44 -9.46 -15.49
C ALA A 260 15.64 -8.97 -16.31
N ALA A 261 16.25 -7.85 -15.88
CA ALA A 261 17.42 -7.29 -16.56
C ALA A 261 18.65 -8.21 -16.51
N VAL A 262 18.91 -8.81 -15.35
CA VAL A 262 20.03 -9.76 -15.17
C VAL A 262 19.83 -11.00 -16.02
N LYS A 263 18.61 -11.56 -16.05
CA LYS A 263 18.27 -12.68 -16.92
C LYS A 263 18.54 -12.34 -18.38
N TYR A 264 17.96 -11.24 -18.87
CA TYR A 264 18.15 -10.80 -20.25
C TYR A 264 19.63 -10.54 -20.58
N ALA A 265 20.37 -9.91 -19.68
CA ALA A 265 21.79 -9.60 -19.88
C ALA A 265 22.67 -10.86 -20.00
N ASN A 266 22.28 -11.97 -19.37
CA ASN A 266 22.98 -13.26 -19.48
C ASN A 266 22.59 -14.05 -20.74
N GLU A 267 21.38 -13.89 -21.25
CA GLU A 267 20.87 -14.60 -22.43
C GLU A 267 21.20 -13.87 -23.74
N ARG A 268 21.09 -12.55 -23.76
CA ARG A 268 21.32 -11.74 -24.97
C ARG A 268 22.80 -11.65 -25.31
N THR A 269 23.15 -12.11 -26.49
CA THR A 269 24.54 -12.13 -26.98
C THR A 269 24.75 -11.09 -28.07
N VAL A 270 25.82 -10.32 -27.96
CA VAL A 270 26.36 -9.37 -28.99
C VAL A 270 27.86 -9.61 -29.10
N TRP A 271 28.36 -9.62 -30.33
CA TRP A 271 29.78 -9.92 -30.60
C TRP A 271 30.29 -11.21 -29.95
N LYS A 272 29.43 -12.26 -29.94
CA LYS A 272 29.71 -13.60 -29.39
C LYS A 272 29.82 -13.66 -27.86
N THR A 273 29.43 -12.63 -27.15
CA THR A 273 29.52 -12.55 -25.69
C THR A 273 28.16 -12.07 -25.12
N PRO A 274 27.67 -12.63 -24.01
CA PRO A 274 26.51 -12.07 -23.31
C PRO A 274 26.71 -10.61 -22.97
N ILE A 275 25.66 -9.79 -23.12
CA ILE A 275 25.78 -8.36 -22.88
C ILE A 275 26.14 -8.03 -21.42
N GLY A 276 25.79 -8.90 -20.48
CA GLY A 276 26.15 -8.80 -19.07
C GLY A 276 27.68 -8.86 -18.80
N ALA A 277 28.48 -9.36 -19.74
CA ALA A 277 29.93 -9.33 -19.63
C ALA A 277 30.54 -7.93 -19.86
N HIS A 278 29.76 -6.99 -20.37
CA HIS A 278 30.23 -5.61 -20.61
C HIS A 278 29.98 -4.75 -19.38
N GLN A 279 31.01 -4.02 -18.92
CA GLN A 279 30.94 -3.15 -17.74
C GLN A 279 29.84 -2.08 -17.85
N GLY A 280 29.54 -1.58 -19.07
CA GLY A 280 28.44 -0.64 -19.31
C GLY A 280 27.05 -1.17 -18.98
N ILE A 281 26.88 -2.49 -18.88
CA ILE A 281 25.65 -3.17 -18.45
C ILE A 281 25.79 -3.65 -16.99
N ALA A 282 26.89 -4.34 -16.67
CA ALA A 282 27.07 -4.98 -15.37
C ALA A 282 27.15 -3.97 -14.20
N HIS A 283 27.91 -2.86 -14.37
CA HIS A 283 28.10 -1.89 -13.29
C HIS A 283 26.79 -1.15 -12.90
N PRO A 284 25.97 -0.63 -13.85
CA PRO A 284 24.68 -0.04 -13.50
C PRO A 284 23.73 -1.02 -12.78
N LEU A 285 23.67 -2.28 -13.22
CA LEU A 285 22.86 -3.31 -12.53
C LEU A 285 23.37 -3.60 -11.11
N ALA A 286 24.70 -3.67 -10.93
CA ALA A 286 25.30 -3.83 -9.61
C ALA A 286 24.97 -2.64 -8.68
N GLN A 287 25.00 -1.41 -9.21
CA GLN A 287 24.63 -0.21 -8.45
C GLN A 287 23.15 -0.23 -8.03
N VAL A 288 22.26 -0.60 -8.95
CA VAL A 288 20.83 -0.78 -8.65
C VAL A 288 20.64 -1.80 -7.52
N LYS A 289 21.34 -2.94 -7.57
CA LYS A 289 21.28 -3.96 -6.49
C LYS A 289 21.67 -3.38 -5.14
N ILE A 290 22.76 -2.60 -5.08
CA ILE A 290 23.24 -1.97 -3.84
C ILE A 290 22.17 -1.01 -3.30
N GLU A 291 21.59 -0.15 -4.13
CA GLU A 291 20.58 0.83 -3.72
C GLU A 291 19.30 0.17 -3.22
N LEU A 292 18.83 -0.91 -3.86
CA LEU A 292 17.69 -1.70 -3.41
C LEU A 292 17.94 -2.36 -2.05
N GLU A 293 19.12 -2.93 -1.82
CA GLU A 293 19.47 -3.53 -0.53
C GLU A 293 19.53 -2.49 0.60
N LEU A 294 20.10 -1.31 0.34
CA LEU A 294 20.13 -0.21 1.30
C LEU A 294 18.71 0.27 1.65
N ALA A 295 17.84 0.42 0.65
CA ALA A 295 16.44 0.79 0.86
C ALA A 295 15.68 -0.28 1.65
N LYS A 296 15.88 -1.56 1.33
CA LYS A 296 15.31 -2.68 2.06
C LYS A 296 15.71 -2.68 3.54
N VAL A 297 16.99 -2.50 3.86
CA VAL A 297 17.46 -2.44 5.26
C VAL A 297 16.83 -1.26 6.00
N MET A 298 16.65 -0.11 5.35
CA MET A 298 15.98 1.03 5.96
C MET A 298 14.49 0.77 6.21
N MET A 299 13.79 0.10 5.28
CA MET A 299 12.41 -0.34 5.45
C MET A 299 12.26 -1.34 6.61
N GLN A 300 13.16 -2.33 6.70
CA GLN A 300 13.18 -3.28 7.81
C GLN A 300 13.42 -2.59 9.15
N LYS A 301 14.34 -1.60 9.21
CA LYS A 301 14.55 -0.78 10.40
C LYS A 301 13.26 -0.07 10.82
N ALA A 302 12.56 0.55 9.87
CA ALA A 302 11.32 1.28 10.14
C ALA A 302 10.24 0.34 10.71
N ALA A 303 10.06 -0.84 10.11
CA ALA A 303 9.10 -1.83 10.56
C ALA A 303 9.40 -2.34 11.97
N VAL A 304 10.66 -2.69 12.26
CA VAL A 304 11.08 -3.14 13.61
C VAL A 304 10.87 -2.05 14.65
N LEU A 305 11.19 -0.78 14.36
CA LEU A 305 10.94 0.32 15.30
C LEU A 305 9.44 0.48 15.57
N TYR A 306 8.61 0.39 14.52
CA TYR A 306 7.16 0.48 14.65
C TYR A 306 6.59 -0.65 15.51
N ASP A 307 6.97 -1.89 15.24
CA ASP A 307 6.49 -3.08 15.97
C ASP A 307 6.95 -3.09 17.44
N ASN A 308 8.06 -2.40 17.76
CA ASN A 308 8.53 -2.22 19.15
C ASN A 308 7.93 -0.97 19.84
N GLY A 309 7.01 -0.24 19.20
CA GLY A 309 6.33 0.91 19.78
C GLY A 309 7.15 2.22 19.78
N ASP A 310 8.25 2.29 19.06
CA ASP A 310 8.99 3.53 18.86
C ASP A 310 8.39 4.32 17.67
N ASP A 311 7.25 4.94 17.89
CA ASP A 311 6.50 5.66 16.84
C ASP A 311 7.30 6.80 16.20
N PHE A 312 8.14 7.51 16.96
CA PHE A 312 8.96 8.61 16.43
C PHE A 312 10.13 8.11 15.59
N GLY A 313 10.88 7.12 16.09
CA GLY A 313 11.95 6.49 15.34
C GLY A 313 11.44 5.80 14.09
N ALA A 314 10.27 5.15 14.18
CA ALA A 314 9.59 4.56 13.04
C ALA A 314 9.18 5.60 12.00
N ALA A 315 8.65 6.75 12.40
CA ALA A 315 8.24 7.80 11.47
C ALA A 315 9.43 8.36 10.68
N GLU A 316 10.56 8.64 11.34
CA GLU A 316 11.78 9.08 10.67
C GLU A 316 12.29 8.03 9.68
N ALA A 317 12.42 6.77 10.14
CA ALA A 317 12.93 5.68 9.33
C ALA A 317 11.99 5.34 8.15
N ALA A 318 10.66 5.38 8.34
CA ALA A 318 9.67 5.12 7.29
C ALA A 318 9.72 6.17 6.16
N ASN A 319 9.91 7.45 6.50
CA ASN A 319 10.09 8.52 5.51
C ASN A 319 11.36 8.28 4.68
N MET A 320 12.49 7.95 5.34
CA MET A 320 13.74 7.64 4.64
C MET A 320 13.59 6.39 3.77
N ALA A 321 12.94 5.34 4.27
CA ALA A 321 12.71 4.10 3.55
C ALA A 321 11.86 4.32 2.29
N LYS A 322 10.72 5.05 2.40
CA LYS A 322 9.84 5.31 1.25
C LYS A 322 10.56 6.10 0.16
N TYR A 323 11.31 7.13 0.55
CA TYR A 323 12.11 7.90 -0.40
C TYR A 323 13.16 7.03 -1.10
N ALA A 324 14.02 6.34 -0.33
CA ALA A 324 15.09 5.52 -0.89
C ALA A 324 14.57 4.37 -1.77
N ALA A 325 13.48 3.71 -1.35
CA ALA A 325 12.89 2.61 -2.09
C ALA A 325 12.26 3.06 -3.42
N ALA A 326 11.53 4.19 -3.41
CA ALA A 326 10.94 4.74 -4.62
C ALA A 326 12.01 5.13 -5.66
N GLU A 327 13.05 5.85 -5.24
CA GLU A 327 14.17 6.22 -6.13
C GLU A 327 14.90 4.99 -6.69
N ALA A 328 15.20 4.00 -5.83
CA ALA A 328 15.88 2.78 -6.24
C ALA A 328 15.02 1.93 -7.20
N SER A 329 13.71 1.85 -6.96
CA SER A 329 12.78 1.11 -7.82
C SER A 329 12.65 1.72 -9.21
N ILE A 330 12.44 3.03 -9.29
CA ILE A 330 12.37 3.76 -10.56
C ILE A 330 13.66 3.58 -11.36
N LYS A 331 14.82 3.72 -10.69
CA LYS A 331 16.12 3.50 -11.31
C LYS A 331 16.31 2.05 -11.78
N ALA A 332 15.81 1.08 -11.01
CA ALA A 332 15.86 -0.32 -11.40
C ALA A 332 15.05 -0.60 -12.67
N LEU A 333 13.84 -0.05 -12.76
CA LEU A 333 12.97 -0.18 -13.92
C LEU A 333 13.54 0.53 -15.16
N ASP A 334 14.03 1.75 -15.01
CA ASP A 334 14.69 2.47 -16.09
C ASP A 334 15.92 1.71 -16.61
N GLN A 335 16.77 1.22 -15.70
CA GLN A 335 17.95 0.42 -16.06
C GLN A 335 17.56 -0.94 -16.68
N ALA A 336 16.46 -1.54 -16.26
CA ALA A 336 15.95 -2.76 -16.87
C ALA A 336 15.49 -2.52 -18.31
N ILE A 337 14.72 -1.46 -18.56
CA ILE A 337 14.32 -1.04 -19.91
C ILE A 337 15.58 -0.78 -20.77
N GLN A 338 16.55 -0.03 -20.25
CA GLN A 338 17.82 0.26 -20.96
C GLN A 338 18.58 -1.01 -21.30
N THR A 339 18.64 -1.99 -20.38
CA THR A 339 19.33 -3.27 -20.59
C THR A 339 18.68 -4.12 -21.69
N HIS A 340 17.34 -4.09 -21.77
CA HIS A 340 16.59 -4.78 -22.82
C HIS A 340 16.64 -4.05 -24.17
N GLY A 341 17.03 -2.77 -24.18
CA GLY A 341 16.99 -1.94 -25.40
C GLY A 341 15.55 -1.81 -25.93
N GLY A 342 15.36 -1.92 -27.24
CA GLY A 342 14.02 -1.84 -27.84
C GLY A 342 13.00 -2.86 -27.29
N ALA A 343 13.45 -4.03 -26.87
CA ALA A 343 12.60 -5.05 -26.26
C ALA A 343 11.99 -4.57 -24.92
N GLY A 344 12.69 -3.77 -24.14
CA GLY A 344 12.20 -3.21 -22.87
C GLY A 344 10.99 -2.28 -23.00
N LEU A 345 10.68 -1.83 -24.22
CA LEU A 345 9.50 -1.01 -24.51
C LEU A 345 8.33 -1.82 -25.08
N THR A 346 8.49 -3.13 -25.25
CA THR A 346 7.42 -4.01 -25.77
C THR A 346 6.47 -4.48 -24.68
N GLU A 347 5.28 -4.85 -25.11
CA GLU A 347 4.27 -5.42 -24.22
C GLU A 347 4.69 -6.76 -23.61
N GLU A 348 5.55 -7.51 -24.29
CA GLU A 348 6.07 -8.80 -23.87
C GLU A 348 6.79 -8.73 -22.51
N TYR A 349 7.56 -7.66 -22.27
CA TYR A 349 8.29 -7.48 -21.01
C TYR A 349 7.55 -6.63 -19.98
N GLY A 350 6.61 -5.78 -20.42
CA GLY A 350 5.79 -4.96 -19.55
C GLY A 350 6.52 -3.93 -18.68
N LEU A 351 7.84 -3.76 -18.86
CA LEU A 351 8.69 -2.92 -18.02
C LEU A 351 8.30 -1.44 -18.07
N ALA A 352 7.95 -0.94 -19.25
CA ALA A 352 7.53 0.45 -19.42
C ALA A 352 6.19 0.73 -18.71
N ALA A 353 5.25 -0.22 -18.72
CA ALA A 353 3.99 -0.12 -17.98
C ALA A 353 4.26 -0.10 -16.46
N MET A 354 5.11 -1.00 -15.96
CA MET A 354 5.50 -1.04 -14.55
C MET A 354 6.23 0.22 -14.10
N LEU A 355 7.03 0.87 -14.96
CA LEU A 355 7.67 2.15 -14.63
C LEU A 355 6.63 3.26 -14.40
N GLY A 356 5.52 3.27 -15.16
CA GLY A 356 4.38 4.16 -14.92
C GLY A 356 3.77 3.91 -13.54
N ALA A 357 3.50 2.65 -13.23
CA ALA A 357 2.95 2.19 -11.94
C ALA A 357 3.84 2.56 -10.74
N ALA A 358 5.16 2.43 -10.88
CA ALA A 358 6.11 2.74 -9.81
C ALA A 358 6.18 4.23 -9.43
N ARG A 359 5.44 5.11 -10.13
CA ARG A 359 5.35 6.56 -9.82
C ARG A 359 4.26 6.89 -8.79
N ILE A 360 3.38 5.96 -8.49
CA ILE A 360 2.38 6.07 -7.44
C ILE A 360 3.07 5.89 -6.07
#